data_b330e6f270c50db239f8b83bf04a1e5c
#
_entry.id   b330e6f270c50db239f8b83bf04a1e5c
#
_cell.length_a   1.000
_cell.length_b   1.000
_cell.length_c   1.000
_cell.angle_alpha   90.00
_cell.angle_beta   90.00
_cell.angle_gamma   90.00
#
_symmetry.space_group_name_H-M   'P 1'
#
loop_
_entity.id
_entity.type
_entity.pdbx_description
1 polymer ?
#
loop_
_entity_poly.entity_id
_entity_poly.type
_entity_poly.pdbx_seq_one_letter_code
_entity_poly.pdbx_strand_id
1 'polypeptide(L)'
;MEEMLSLTLVLAQELGMLKQSSLKTVIVDTTVMPKAIAHPTDSRLLERTRQHLVKAARACGLKLRQSYSRVVPKLARQVGRHAHARQFKRMRNALGKLRKRVGRIWRDIDRQREQVTGPLRQWLDDLMARAERILMQQPKDRNKLYALHAPEVECISKGKARNPYEFGVKVSITTTHREGFVVGARSMPGRPYDGHTLYEALEQASIVGDCRIDTAVVDKGYRGADVPGVRILRSGQRRGVTRGIREMIRRRSAIEPTIGHMKTDGKLDRNWLKGALGDALHAVLCGAGHNIRLLLRRLQRRLRRFCAVILRSILAFVQLILPDWSGMAL
;
A
#
# COMPACT_ATOMS: atom_id res chain seq x y z
N MET A 1 -5.54 -2.18 -16.60
CA MET A 1 -4.87 -1.34 -15.57
C MET A 1 -3.35 -1.46 -15.64
N GLU A 2 -2.79 -2.65 -15.82
CA GLU A 2 -1.38 -2.82 -16.13
C GLU A 2 -0.98 -2.13 -17.43
N GLU A 3 -1.87 -2.10 -18.41
CA GLU A 3 -1.75 -1.34 -19.63
C GLU A 3 -1.45 0.16 -19.39
N MET A 4 -2.11 0.78 -18.40
CA MET A 4 -1.78 2.17 -18.02
C MET A 4 -0.34 2.31 -17.53
N LEU A 5 0.16 1.34 -16.76
CA LEU A 5 1.55 1.34 -16.31
C LEU A 5 2.49 1.15 -17.51
N SER A 6 2.18 0.23 -18.43
CA SER A 6 2.93 -0.01 -19.66
C SER A 6 2.98 1.24 -20.54
N LEU A 7 1.87 1.92 -20.75
CA LEU A 7 1.81 3.18 -21.52
C LEU A 7 2.76 4.25 -20.96
N THR A 8 2.93 4.34 -19.65
CA THR A 8 3.91 5.28 -19.05
C THR A 8 5.37 4.94 -19.39
N LEU A 9 5.67 3.65 -19.58
CA LEU A 9 7.02 3.21 -20.00
C LEU A 9 7.25 3.47 -21.47
N VAL A 10 6.27 3.19 -22.34
CA VAL A 10 6.31 3.52 -23.77
C VAL A 10 6.57 5.02 -23.95
N LEU A 11 5.80 5.86 -23.29
CA LEU A 11 5.99 7.31 -23.33
C LEU A 11 7.39 7.73 -22.83
N ALA A 12 7.91 7.06 -21.80
CA ALA A 12 9.27 7.32 -21.30
C ALA A 12 10.34 6.96 -22.35
N GLN A 13 10.12 5.92 -23.13
CA GLN A 13 11.01 5.51 -24.21
C GLN A 13 10.93 6.49 -25.40
N GLU A 14 9.76 6.86 -25.85
CA GLU A 14 9.56 7.85 -26.92
C GLU A 14 10.22 9.20 -26.59
N LEU A 15 10.12 9.64 -25.33
CA LEU A 15 10.78 10.84 -24.84
C LEU A 15 12.30 10.68 -24.63
N GLY A 16 12.88 9.51 -24.93
CA GLY A 16 14.30 9.20 -24.71
C GLY A 16 14.74 9.27 -23.24
N MET A 17 13.80 9.03 -22.30
CA MET A 17 14.06 9.05 -20.86
C MET A 17 14.26 7.66 -20.26
N LEU A 18 13.91 6.62 -21.02
CA LEU A 18 14.07 5.21 -20.69
C LEU A 18 14.61 4.47 -21.89
N LYS A 19 15.66 3.67 -21.70
CA LYS A 19 16.20 2.80 -22.75
C LYS A 19 15.59 1.40 -22.61
N GLN A 20 15.30 0.73 -23.72
CA GLN A 20 14.83 -0.66 -23.71
C GLN A 20 15.78 -1.58 -22.94
N SER A 21 17.09 -1.40 -23.10
CA SER A 21 18.09 -2.19 -22.36
C SER A 21 18.05 -1.99 -20.83
N SER A 22 17.50 -0.88 -20.35
CA SER A 22 17.38 -0.61 -18.90
C SER A 22 16.27 -1.43 -18.24
N LEU A 23 15.29 -1.92 -19.01
CA LEU A 23 14.23 -2.81 -18.52
C LEU A 23 14.76 -4.20 -18.12
N LYS A 24 15.91 -4.61 -18.67
CA LYS A 24 16.54 -5.92 -18.38
C LYS A 24 17.11 -6.02 -16.97
N THR A 25 17.35 -4.89 -16.31
CA THR A 25 17.92 -4.86 -14.95
C THR A 25 17.01 -4.07 -14.01
N VAL A 26 16.49 -4.74 -13.01
CA VAL A 26 15.49 -4.18 -12.09
C VAL A 26 15.93 -4.23 -10.63
N ILE A 27 15.36 -3.37 -9.82
CA ILE A 27 15.42 -3.44 -8.34
C ILE A 27 14.03 -3.85 -7.87
N VAL A 28 13.96 -4.84 -6.97
CA VAL A 28 12.70 -5.29 -6.37
C VAL A 28 12.77 -5.11 -4.86
N ASP A 29 11.73 -4.54 -4.29
CA ASP A 29 11.57 -4.42 -2.85
C ASP A 29 10.09 -4.52 -2.45
N THR A 30 9.80 -4.93 -1.22
CA THR A 30 8.45 -4.99 -0.69
C THR A 30 8.15 -3.86 0.27
N THR A 31 6.92 -3.41 0.25
CA THR A 31 6.42 -2.45 1.24
C THR A 31 5.02 -2.83 1.69
N VAL A 32 4.54 -2.21 2.77
CA VAL A 32 3.13 -2.31 3.14
C VAL A 32 2.38 -1.15 2.53
N MET A 33 1.24 -1.46 1.94
CA MET A 33 0.22 -0.51 1.50
C MET A 33 -0.91 -0.53 2.54
N PRO A 34 -0.94 0.45 3.47
CA PRO A 34 -1.97 0.53 4.49
C PRO A 34 -3.34 0.78 3.89
N LYS A 35 -4.35 0.10 4.44
CA LYS A 35 -5.75 0.36 4.13
C LYS A 35 -6.24 1.60 4.87
N ALA A 36 -7.13 2.36 4.25
CA ALA A 36 -7.77 3.54 4.87
C ALA A 36 -8.78 3.14 5.95
N ILE A 37 -8.32 2.46 6.99
CA ILE A 37 -9.11 2.06 8.15
C ILE A 37 -8.65 2.78 9.42
N ALA A 38 -9.56 2.93 10.38
CA ALA A 38 -9.15 3.36 11.72
C ALA A 38 -8.30 2.28 12.38
N HIS A 39 -7.28 2.67 13.17
CA HIS A 39 -6.46 1.72 13.91
C HIS A 39 -7.33 0.71 14.66
N PRO A 40 -7.23 -0.60 14.37
CA PRO A 40 -8.12 -1.61 14.88
C PRO A 40 -7.82 -1.90 16.36
N THR A 41 -8.78 -1.57 17.21
CA THR A 41 -8.84 -2.05 18.58
C THR A 41 -10.13 -2.85 18.78
N ASP A 42 -10.11 -3.85 19.66
CA ASP A 42 -11.27 -4.70 19.90
C ASP A 42 -12.53 -3.87 20.23
N SER A 43 -12.38 -2.79 21.00
CA SER A 43 -13.50 -1.92 21.34
C SER A 43 -14.09 -1.17 20.15
N ARG A 44 -13.23 -0.67 19.24
CA ARG A 44 -13.67 -0.02 18.01
C ARG A 44 -14.30 -1.01 17.02
N LEU A 45 -13.72 -2.18 16.87
CA LEU A 45 -14.27 -3.24 16.02
C LEU A 45 -15.66 -3.65 16.49
N LEU A 46 -15.83 -3.92 17.78
CA LEU A 46 -17.12 -4.28 18.35
C LEU A 46 -18.16 -3.16 18.22
N GLU A 47 -17.79 -1.90 18.43
CA GLU A 47 -18.72 -0.77 18.23
C GLU A 47 -19.11 -0.62 16.75
N ARG A 48 -18.17 -0.75 15.82
CA ARG A 48 -18.48 -0.73 14.39
C ARG A 48 -19.37 -1.91 14.00
N THR A 49 -19.08 -3.09 14.52
CA THR A 49 -19.93 -4.29 14.32
C THR A 49 -21.36 -4.02 14.79
N ARG A 50 -21.56 -3.44 15.99
CA ARG A 50 -22.87 -3.03 16.45
C ARG A 50 -23.60 -2.10 15.47
N GLN A 51 -22.89 -1.05 15.00
CA GLN A 51 -23.46 -0.07 14.08
C GLN A 51 -23.94 -0.74 12.78
N HIS A 52 -23.11 -1.61 12.21
CA HIS A 52 -23.45 -2.33 10.98
C HIS A 52 -24.60 -3.32 11.18
N LEU A 53 -24.60 -4.09 12.27
CA LEU A 53 -25.69 -5.01 12.61
C LEU A 53 -27.02 -4.29 12.79
N VAL A 54 -27.04 -3.16 13.50
CA VAL A 54 -28.26 -2.36 13.68
C VAL A 54 -28.74 -1.77 12.36
N LYS A 55 -27.82 -1.28 11.51
CA LYS A 55 -28.16 -0.79 10.18
C LYS A 55 -28.74 -1.89 9.29
N ALA A 56 -28.12 -3.07 9.32
CA ALA A 56 -28.56 -4.22 8.56
C ALA A 56 -29.95 -4.70 9.00
N ALA A 57 -30.19 -4.83 10.30
CA ALA A 57 -31.52 -5.19 10.83
C ALA A 57 -32.58 -4.23 10.32
N ARG A 58 -32.34 -2.92 10.36
CA ARG A 58 -33.27 -1.91 9.83
C ARG A 58 -33.53 -2.06 8.33
N ALA A 59 -32.45 -2.27 7.54
CA ALA A 59 -32.55 -2.45 6.10
C ALA A 59 -33.34 -3.71 5.71
N CYS A 60 -33.26 -4.76 6.55
CA CYS A 60 -34.00 -6.01 6.37
C CYS A 60 -35.38 -6.02 7.06
N GLY A 61 -35.83 -4.91 7.64
CA GLY A 61 -37.15 -4.84 8.34
C GLY A 61 -37.21 -5.62 9.67
N LEU A 62 -36.05 -6.06 10.22
CA LEU A 62 -36.00 -6.85 11.44
C LEU A 62 -36.14 -5.97 12.68
N LYS A 63 -36.94 -6.43 13.65
CA LYS A 63 -37.18 -5.72 14.91
C LYS A 63 -36.19 -6.15 15.99
N LEU A 64 -35.29 -5.25 16.36
CA LEU A 64 -34.35 -5.48 17.46
C LEU A 64 -34.95 -5.15 18.81
N ARG A 65 -34.78 -6.05 19.79
CA ARG A 65 -35.18 -5.78 21.20
C ARG A 65 -34.43 -4.59 21.78
N GLN A 66 -33.12 -4.48 21.44
CA GLN A 66 -32.26 -3.43 21.94
C GLN A 66 -31.15 -3.11 20.89
N SER A 67 -30.97 -1.86 20.54
CA SER A 67 -29.89 -1.41 19.64
C SER A 67 -28.59 -1.08 20.36
N TYR A 68 -28.65 -0.91 21.68
CA TYR A 68 -27.53 -0.49 22.55
C TYR A 68 -26.79 0.77 22.08
N SER A 69 -27.46 1.64 21.33
CA SER A 69 -26.85 2.83 20.70
C SER A 69 -26.25 3.84 21.69
N ARG A 70 -26.78 3.90 22.92
CA ARG A 70 -26.30 4.77 24.00
C ARG A 70 -25.26 4.09 24.88
N VAL A 71 -25.38 2.77 25.10
CA VAL A 71 -24.56 2.03 26.06
C VAL A 71 -23.23 1.61 25.48
N VAL A 72 -23.21 1.03 24.26
CA VAL A 72 -21.98 0.48 23.65
C VAL A 72 -20.93 1.55 23.35
N PRO A 73 -21.25 2.76 22.84
CA PRO A 73 -20.25 3.81 22.69
C PRO A 73 -19.61 4.27 24.00
N LYS A 74 -20.40 4.30 25.10
CA LYS A 74 -19.87 4.61 26.44
C LYS A 74 -18.89 3.54 26.91
N LEU A 75 -19.24 2.26 26.75
CA LEU A 75 -18.35 1.13 27.09
C LEU A 75 -17.08 1.14 26.23
N ALA A 76 -17.17 1.41 24.95
CA ALA A 76 -16.00 1.49 24.07
C ALA A 76 -15.02 2.60 24.52
N ARG A 77 -15.54 3.76 24.92
CA ARG A 77 -14.73 4.84 25.50
C ARG A 77 -14.11 4.45 26.84
N GLN A 78 -14.86 3.72 27.70
CA GLN A 78 -14.32 3.22 28.97
C GLN A 78 -13.15 2.25 28.74
N VAL A 79 -13.28 1.32 27.79
CA VAL A 79 -12.17 0.41 27.41
C VAL A 79 -10.92 1.22 27.03
N GLY A 80 -11.06 2.25 26.19
CA GLY A 80 -9.95 3.11 25.80
C GLY A 80 -9.31 3.84 26.98
N ARG A 81 -10.11 4.42 27.87
CA ARG A 81 -9.60 5.11 29.08
C ARG A 81 -8.85 4.16 30.01
N HIS A 82 -9.40 2.97 30.28
CA HIS A 82 -8.74 1.98 31.12
C HIS A 82 -7.45 1.43 30.49
N ALA A 83 -7.40 1.29 29.15
CA ALA A 83 -6.19 0.91 28.44
C ALA A 83 -5.09 1.97 28.59
N HIS A 84 -5.45 3.24 28.38
CA HIS A 84 -4.51 4.37 28.54
C HIS A 84 -3.98 4.47 29.98
N ALA A 85 -4.85 4.28 30.99
CA ALA A 85 -4.49 4.27 32.40
C ALA A 85 -3.81 2.95 32.86
N ARG A 86 -3.49 2.03 31.94
CA ARG A 86 -2.90 0.71 32.22
C ARG A 86 -3.70 -0.17 33.21
N GLN A 87 -5.00 0.11 33.38
CA GLN A 87 -5.92 -0.64 34.24
C GLN A 87 -6.49 -1.86 33.50
N PHE A 88 -5.62 -2.81 33.13
CA PHE A 88 -5.97 -3.91 32.22
C PHE A 88 -7.10 -4.83 32.73
N LYS A 89 -7.24 -5.03 34.06
CA LYS A 89 -8.36 -5.82 34.63
C LYS A 89 -9.71 -5.13 34.36
N ARG A 90 -9.81 -3.82 34.62
CA ARG A 90 -11.01 -3.00 34.34
C ARG A 90 -11.29 -2.91 32.83
N MET A 91 -10.24 -2.75 32.02
CA MET A 91 -10.35 -2.77 30.57
C MET A 91 -10.98 -4.07 30.07
N ARG A 92 -10.47 -5.24 30.50
CA ARG A 92 -11.02 -6.56 30.13
C ARG A 92 -12.48 -6.73 30.55
N ASN A 93 -12.85 -6.29 31.74
CA ASN A 93 -14.21 -6.35 32.22
C ASN A 93 -15.17 -5.48 31.37
N ALA A 94 -14.76 -4.24 31.03
CA ALA A 94 -15.53 -3.36 30.17
C ALA A 94 -15.66 -3.94 28.75
N LEU A 95 -14.58 -4.49 28.20
CA LEU A 95 -14.57 -5.17 26.89
C LEU A 95 -15.50 -6.39 26.87
N GLY A 96 -15.51 -7.20 27.93
CA GLY A 96 -16.43 -8.33 28.08
C GLY A 96 -17.90 -7.90 28.10
N LYS A 97 -18.22 -6.81 28.82
CA LYS A 97 -19.58 -6.22 28.83
C LYS A 97 -19.96 -5.75 27.42
N LEU A 98 -19.05 -5.09 26.71
CA LEU A 98 -19.26 -4.61 25.34
C LEU A 98 -19.52 -5.78 24.38
N ARG A 99 -18.68 -6.81 24.41
CA ARG A 99 -18.83 -8.03 23.59
C ARG A 99 -20.18 -8.71 23.84
N LYS A 100 -20.59 -8.85 25.09
CA LYS A 100 -21.90 -9.41 25.45
C LYS A 100 -23.08 -8.62 24.86
N ARG A 101 -23.00 -7.27 24.81
CA ARG A 101 -24.08 -6.42 24.23
C ARG A 101 -24.15 -6.58 22.71
N VAL A 102 -23.00 -6.59 22.02
CA VAL A 102 -22.97 -6.80 20.57
C VAL A 102 -23.43 -8.22 20.20
N GLY A 103 -23.02 -9.23 20.97
CA GLY A 103 -23.47 -10.61 20.78
C GLY A 103 -24.98 -10.80 21.00
N ARG A 104 -25.63 -9.97 21.85
CA ARG A 104 -27.11 -9.99 21.98
C ARG A 104 -27.78 -9.49 20.70
N ILE A 105 -27.27 -8.44 20.07
CA ILE A 105 -27.79 -7.95 18.78
C ILE A 105 -27.61 -9.01 17.69
N TRP A 106 -26.43 -9.61 17.63
CA TRP A 106 -26.14 -10.69 16.68
C TRP A 106 -27.16 -11.83 16.80
N ARG A 107 -27.37 -12.36 18.01
CA ARG A 107 -28.36 -13.43 18.27
C ARG A 107 -29.82 -12.99 18.05
N ASP A 108 -30.13 -11.71 18.22
CA ASP A 108 -31.46 -11.18 17.96
C ASP A 108 -31.78 -11.15 16.46
N ILE A 109 -30.79 -10.81 15.63
CA ILE A 109 -30.87 -10.90 14.17
C ILE A 109 -30.92 -12.37 13.72
N ASP A 110 -30.05 -13.21 14.28
CA ASP A 110 -29.94 -14.62 13.92
C ASP A 110 -31.26 -15.37 14.03
N ARG A 111 -32.03 -15.12 15.12
CA ARG A 111 -33.36 -15.72 15.30
C ARG A 111 -34.39 -15.29 14.26
N GLN A 112 -34.19 -14.17 13.59
CA GLN A 112 -35.13 -13.58 12.63
C GLN A 112 -34.64 -13.66 11.18
N ARG A 113 -33.41 -14.11 10.96
CA ARG A 113 -32.75 -14.02 9.66
C ARG A 113 -33.46 -14.81 8.54
N GLU A 114 -34.20 -15.85 8.89
CA GLU A 114 -34.95 -16.66 7.92
C GLU A 114 -36.12 -15.92 7.29
N GLN A 115 -36.57 -14.84 7.94
CA GLN A 115 -37.62 -13.96 7.40
C GLN A 115 -37.08 -13.09 6.22
N VAL A 116 -35.76 -13.02 6.05
CA VAL A 116 -35.10 -12.23 4.98
C VAL A 116 -34.84 -13.14 3.81
N THR A 117 -35.24 -12.72 2.61
CA THR A 117 -35.09 -13.47 1.36
C THR A 117 -34.34 -12.69 0.30
N GLY A 118 -33.97 -13.35 -0.81
CA GLY A 118 -33.32 -12.70 -1.95
C GLY A 118 -31.91 -12.15 -1.68
N PRO A 119 -31.48 -11.13 -2.43
CA PRO A 119 -30.12 -10.58 -2.33
C PRO A 119 -29.78 -10.01 -0.94
N LEU A 120 -30.80 -9.51 -0.20
CA LEU A 120 -30.62 -8.99 1.15
C LEU A 120 -30.23 -10.10 2.13
N ARG A 121 -30.70 -11.34 1.90
CA ARG A 121 -30.33 -12.48 2.73
C ARG A 121 -28.85 -12.79 2.62
N GLN A 122 -28.33 -12.93 1.44
CA GLN A 122 -26.90 -13.22 1.21
C GLN A 122 -26.03 -12.12 1.82
N TRP A 123 -26.38 -10.85 1.59
CA TRP A 123 -25.66 -9.73 2.19
C TRP A 123 -25.69 -9.75 3.73
N LEU A 124 -26.83 -10.11 4.32
CA LEU A 124 -26.99 -10.22 5.78
C LEU A 124 -26.14 -11.37 6.32
N ASP A 125 -26.17 -12.54 5.68
CA ASP A 125 -25.41 -13.72 6.09
C ASP A 125 -23.90 -13.44 6.04
N ASP A 126 -23.39 -12.77 5.01
CA ASP A 126 -22.00 -12.33 4.91
C ASP A 126 -21.60 -11.37 6.04
N LEU A 127 -22.47 -10.43 6.38
CA LEU A 127 -22.23 -9.52 7.48
C LEU A 127 -22.25 -10.25 8.84
N MET A 128 -23.20 -11.15 9.03
CA MET A 128 -23.34 -11.95 10.25
C MET A 128 -22.14 -12.85 10.48
N ALA A 129 -21.64 -13.52 9.45
CA ALA A 129 -20.43 -14.36 9.51
C ALA A 129 -19.19 -13.54 9.93
N ARG A 130 -19.00 -12.35 9.34
CA ARG A 130 -17.92 -11.46 9.74
C ARG A 130 -18.08 -10.92 11.16
N ALA A 131 -19.30 -10.58 11.55
CA ALA A 131 -19.60 -10.12 12.90
C ALA A 131 -19.35 -11.20 13.95
N GLU A 132 -19.73 -12.44 13.68
CA GLU A 132 -19.45 -13.61 14.51
C GLU A 132 -17.97 -13.81 14.71
N ARG A 133 -17.19 -13.76 13.63
CA ARG A 133 -15.73 -13.87 13.68
C ARG A 133 -15.11 -12.79 14.57
N ILE A 134 -15.57 -11.52 14.52
CA ILE A 134 -15.12 -10.45 15.42
C ILE A 134 -15.52 -10.72 16.86
N LEU A 135 -16.70 -11.28 17.11
CA LEU A 135 -17.17 -11.63 18.44
C LEU A 135 -16.35 -12.75 19.09
N MET A 136 -15.91 -13.73 18.29
CA MET A 136 -15.20 -14.92 18.77
C MET A 136 -13.69 -14.75 18.83
N GLN A 137 -13.10 -13.88 18.00
CA GLN A 137 -11.64 -13.75 17.89
C GLN A 137 -10.96 -13.38 19.20
N GLN A 138 -9.81 -14.02 19.43
CA GLN A 138 -8.95 -13.84 20.60
C GLN A 138 -7.69 -13.03 20.26
N PRO A 139 -6.98 -12.46 21.25
CA PRO A 139 -5.78 -11.65 21.00
C PRO A 139 -4.67 -12.37 20.20
N LYS A 140 -4.51 -13.69 20.39
CA LYS A 140 -3.43 -14.48 19.75
C LYS A 140 -3.83 -15.19 18.45
N ASP A 141 -5.07 -15.03 17.98
CA ASP A 141 -5.51 -15.67 16.75
C ASP A 141 -4.73 -15.16 15.55
N ARG A 142 -4.35 -16.07 14.65
CA ARG A 142 -3.55 -15.73 13.45
C ARG A 142 -4.39 -15.04 12.37
N ASN A 143 -5.65 -15.45 12.18
CA ASN A 143 -6.53 -14.99 11.11
C ASN A 143 -7.59 -14.01 11.63
N LYS A 144 -7.19 -12.94 12.31
CA LYS A 144 -8.12 -11.94 12.84
C LYS A 144 -8.67 -11.03 11.75
N LEU A 145 -9.91 -10.59 11.91
CA LEU A 145 -10.45 -9.46 11.18
C LEU A 145 -10.04 -8.16 11.85
N TYR A 146 -9.49 -7.25 11.08
CA TYR A 146 -9.06 -5.93 11.53
C TYR A 146 -10.03 -4.82 11.10
N ALA A 147 -10.92 -5.10 10.14
CA ALA A 147 -12.00 -4.22 9.74
C ALA A 147 -13.20 -5.06 9.27
N LEU A 148 -14.41 -4.69 9.69
CA LEU A 148 -15.63 -5.41 9.28
C LEU A 148 -15.96 -5.21 7.78
N HIS A 149 -15.67 -4.01 7.26
CA HIS A 149 -15.95 -3.62 5.87
C HIS A 149 -14.82 -3.93 4.88
N ALA A 150 -13.66 -4.30 5.39
CA ALA A 150 -12.48 -4.65 4.63
C ALA A 150 -11.83 -5.91 5.21
N PRO A 151 -12.43 -7.09 5.00
CA PRO A 151 -11.95 -8.35 5.58
C PRO A 151 -10.59 -8.79 5.06
N GLU A 152 -10.17 -8.26 3.92
CA GLU A 152 -8.88 -8.49 3.27
C GLU A 152 -7.69 -7.83 4.01
N VAL A 153 -7.95 -6.97 4.99
CA VAL A 153 -6.89 -6.25 5.71
C VAL A 153 -6.08 -7.20 6.59
N GLU A 154 -4.78 -7.16 6.42
CA GLU A 154 -3.82 -7.94 7.20
C GLU A 154 -3.06 -7.06 8.20
N CYS A 155 -2.56 -7.68 9.26
CA CYS A 155 -1.66 -7.05 10.22
C CYS A 155 -0.22 -7.46 9.90
N ILE A 156 0.60 -6.52 9.49
CA ILE A 156 1.97 -6.75 9.06
C ILE A 156 2.93 -6.12 10.06
N SER A 157 3.81 -6.95 10.65
CA SER A 157 4.84 -6.47 11.57
C SER A 157 6.00 -5.83 10.79
N LYS A 158 6.43 -4.65 11.21
CA LYS A 158 7.53 -3.90 10.61
C LYS A 158 8.80 -3.87 11.46
N GLY A 159 8.76 -4.43 12.66
CA GLY A 159 9.90 -4.38 13.59
C GLY A 159 10.30 -2.97 14.04
N LYS A 160 9.48 -1.94 13.79
CA LYS A 160 9.75 -0.55 14.18
C LYS A 160 9.20 -0.26 15.57
N ALA A 161 10.00 0.39 16.44
CA ALA A 161 9.60 0.68 17.81
C ALA A 161 8.35 1.56 17.93
N ARG A 162 8.19 2.59 17.06
CA ARG A 162 7.04 3.51 17.13
C ARG A 162 5.77 2.95 16.51
N ASN A 163 5.87 2.26 15.37
CA ASN A 163 4.74 1.68 14.65
C ASN A 163 5.07 0.21 14.32
N PRO A 164 4.92 -0.70 15.30
CA PRO A 164 5.30 -2.10 15.12
C PRO A 164 4.41 -2.84 14.12
N TYR A 165 3.17 -2.36 13.90
CA TYR A 165 2.18 -2.99 13.02
C TYR A 165 1.60 -1.99 12.04
N GLU A 166 1.50 -2.40 10.76
CA GLU A 166 0.75 -1.72 9.71
C GLU A 166 -0.41 -2.61 9.26
N PHE A 167 -1.56 -2.01 8.96
CA PHE A 167 -2.79 -2.72 8.60
C PHE A 167 -3.13 -2.46 7.14
N GLY A 168 -2.96 -3.46 6.30
CA GLY A 168 -3.13 -3.37 4.85
C GLY A 168 -2.70 -4.64 4.16
N VAL A 169 -2.07 -4.52 3.00
CA VAL A 169 -1.51 -5.63 2.22
C VAL A 169 -0.05 -5.36 1.89
N LYS A 170 0.74 -6.43 1.79
CA LYS A 170 2.11 -6.35 1.26
C LYS A 170 2.06 -6.06 -0.24
N VAL A 171 2.91 -5.17 -0.72
CA VAL A 171 3.07 -4.84 -2.14
C VAL A 171 4.52 -5.01 -2.53
N SER A 172 4.77 -5.71 -3.61
CA SER A 172 6.07 -5.76 -4.28
C SER A 172 6.15 -4.65 -5.31
N ILE A 173 7.21 -3.85 -5.26
CA ILE A 173 7.50 -2.78 -6.19
C ILE A 173 8.75 -3.15 -6.98
N THR A 174 8.66 -3.07 -8.29
CA THR A 174 9.77 -3.32 -9.20
C THR A 174 10.07 -2.03 -9.97
N THR A 175 11.34 -1.59 -9.97
CA THR A 175 11.78 -0.39 -10.68
C THR A 175 12.94 -0.69 -11.60
N THR A 176 13.09 0.10 -12.68
CA THR A 176 14.33 0.05 -13.46
C THR A 176 15.52 0.45 -12.59
N HIS A 177 16.64 -0.26 -12.73
CA HIS A 177 17.83 -0.06 -11.91
C HIS A 177 18.46 1.33 -12.08
N ARG A 178 18.44 1.90 -13.29
CA ARG A 178 19.10 3.18 -13.60
C ARG A 178 18.17 4.37 -13.43
N GLU A 179 17.02 4.34 -14.05
CA GLU A 179 16.14 5.50 -14.20
C GLU A 179 15.13 5.65 -13.08
N GLY A 180 14.79 4.55 -12.38
CA GLY A 180 13.83 4.51 -11.28
C GLY A 180 12.37 4.56 -11.74
N PHE A 181 12.06 4.19 -12.99
CA PHE A 181 10.69 3.97 -13.44
C PHE A 181 10.12 2.70 -12.81
N VAL A 182 8.90 2.75 -12.33
CA VAL A 182 8.16 1.59 -11.83
C VAL A 182 7.74 0.75 -13.03
N VAL A 183 8.17 -0.50 -13.06
CA VAL A 183 7.85 -1.50 -14.09
C VAL A 183 6.92 -2.59 -13.55
N GLY A 184 6.71 -2.64 -12.25
CA GLY A 184 5.77 -3.55 -11.59
C GLY A 184 5.36 -3.03 -10.23
N ALA A 185 4.09 -3.24 -9.87
CA ALA A 185 3.53 -2.92 -8.55
C ALA A 185 2.41 -3.92 -8.26
N ARG A 186 2.70 -4.96 -7.49
CA ARG A 186 1.79 -6.09 -7.27
C ARG A 186 1.44 -6.25 -5.80
N SER A 187 0.15 -6.35 -5.49
CA SER A 187 -0.31 -6.71 -4.15
C SER A 187 -0.08 -8.20 -3.89
N MET A 188 0.42 -8.51 -2.70
CA MET A 188 0.82 -9.87 -2.25
C MET A 188 0.03 -10.24 -0.99
N PRO A 189 -1.23 -10.70 -1.14
CA PRO A 189 -2.04 -11.13 0.00
C PRO A 189 -1.47 -12.37 0.68
N GLY A 190 -1.83 -12.59 1.97
CA GLY A 190 -1.33 -13.71 2.76
C GLY A 190 0.03 -13.48 3.43
N ARG A 191 0.60 -12.28 3.31
CA ARG A 191 1.91 -11.91 3.89
C ARG A 191 3.02 -12.90 3.52
N PRO A 192 3.17 -13.25 2.25
CA PRO A 192 4.20 -14.20 1.84
C PRO A 192 5.60 -13.71 2.24
N TYR A 193 6.52 -14.64 2.41
CA TYR A 193 7.95 -14.32 2.56
C TYR A 193 8.45 -13.58 1.30
N ASP A 194 9.31 -12.57 1.45
CA ASP A 194 9.73 -11.72 0.33
C ASP A 194 10.35 -12.52 -0.83
N GLY A 195 11.13 -13.55 -0.51
CA GLY A 195 11.69 -14.44 -1.53
C GLY A 195 10.65 -15.14 -2.41
N HIS A 196 9.50 -15.49 -1.84
CA HIS A 196 8.41 -16.14 -2.58
C HIS A 196 7.65 -15.18 -3.50
N THR A 197 7.74 -13.87 -3.26
CA THR A 197 7.07 -12.84 -4.10
C THR A 197 7.86 -12.49 -5.34
N LEU A 198 9.15 -12.89 -5.43
CA LEU A 198 10.04 -12.42 -6.47
C LEU A 198 9.63 -12.87 -7.86
N TYR A 199 9.26 -14.16 -8.01
CA TYR A 199 8.84 -14.70 -9.30
C TYR A 199 7.68 -13.92 -9.90
N GLU A 200 6.58 -13.77 -9.13
CA GLU A 200 5.39 -13.05 -9.57
C GLU A 200 5.66 -11.56 -9.85
N ALA A 201 6.56 -10.94 -9.08
CA ALA A 201 6.94 -9.53 -9.30
C ALA A 201 7.72 -9.34 -10.60
N LEU A 202 8.62 -10.28 -10.93
CA LEU A 202 9.39 -10.24 -12.17
C LEU A 202 8.55 -10.61 -13.39
N GLU A 203 7.62 -11.56 -13.24
CA GLU A 203 6.64 -11.91 -14.27
C GLU A 203 5.81 -10.67 -14.67
N GLN A 204 5.20 -9.98 -13.71
CA GLN A 204 4.47 -8.73 -13.97
C GLN A 204 5.35 -7.68 -14.64
N ALA A 205 6.57 -7.50 -14.15
CA ALA A 205 7.49 -6.52 -14.71
C ALA A 205 7.91 -6.86 -16.15
N SER A 206 8.06 -8.16 -16.48
CA SER A 206 8.34 -8.60 -17.86
C SER A 206 7.16 -8.33 -18.79
N ILE A 207 5.92 -8.58 -18.33
CA ILE A 207 4.69 -8.33 -19.11
C ILE A 207 4.51 -6.82 -19.33
N VAL A 208 4.62 -6.02 -18.27
CA VAL A 208 4.41 -4.56 -18.33
C VAL A 208 5.48 -3.86 -19.18
N GLY A 209 6.72 -4.33 -19.10
CA GLY A 209 7.86 -3.75 -19.84
C GLY A 209 8.07 -4.34 -21.22
N ASP A 210 7.27 -5.33 -21.61
CA ASP A 210 7.48 -6.13 -22.84
C ASP A 210 8.94 -6.50 -23.04
N CYS A 211 9.57 -7.01 -21.97
CA CYS A 211 11.00 -7.29 -21.95
C CYS A 211 11.38 -8.37 -20.94
N ARG A 212 12.17 -9.34 -21.36
CA ARG A 212 12.73 -10.33 -20.44
C ARG A 212 13.70 -9.65 -19.46
N ILE A 213 13.54 -9.95 -18.18
CA ILE A 213 14.43 -9.46 -17.13
C ILE A 213 15.63 -10.41 -17.00
N ASP A 214 16.85 -9.87 -17.13
CA ASP A 214 18.10 -10.63 -17.02
C ASP A 214 18.66 -10.57 -15.58
N THR A 215 18.46 -9.45 -14.87
CA THR A 215 19.04 -9.24 -13.54
C THR A 215 18.07 -8.55 -12.59
N ALA A 216 17.88 -9.12 -11.40
CA ALA A 216 17.14 -8.53 -10.31
C ALA A 216 18.05 -8.22 -9.12
N VAL A 217 18.00 -6.99 -8.63
CA VAL A 217 18.75 -6.54 -7.45
C VAL A 217 17.77 -6.44 -6.27
N VAL A 218 18.01 -7.20 -5.21
CA VAL A 218 17.09 -7.34 -4.09
C VAL A 218 17.80 -7.15 -2.74
N ASP A 219 17.03 -7.03 -1.68
CA ASP A 219 17.58 -6.91 -0.34
C ASP A 219 17.93 -8.29 0.29
N LYS A 220 18.41 -8.28 1.55
CA LYS A 220 18.74 -9.52 2.29
C LYS A 220 17.50 -10.37 2.58
N GLY A 221 16.31 -9.76 2.64
CA GLY A 221 15.03 -10.42 2.89
C GLY A 221 14.65 -11.46 1.83
N TYR A 222 15.25 -11.39 0.64
CA TYR A 222 15.04 -12.35 -0.46
C TYR A 222 16.01 -13.55 -0.43
N ARG A 223 16.48 -13.92 0.76
CA ARG A 223 17.40 -15.07 0.90
C ARG A 223 16.71 -16.36 0.44
N GLY A 224 17.39 -17.14 -0.40
CA GLY A 224 16.84 -18.39 -0.94
C GLY A 224 15.93 -18.21 -2.16
N ALA A 225 15.62 -16.97 -2.57
CA ALA A 225 14.89 -16.76 -3.82
C ALA A 225 15.74 -17.20 -5.01
N ASP A 226 15.11 -17.95 -5.90
CA ASP A 226 15.65 -18.35 -7.19
C ASP A 226 14.55 -18.19 -8.26
N VAL A 227 14.93 -17.64 -9.42
CA VAL A 227 14.02 -17.46 -10.56
C VAL A 227 14.75 -17.91 -11.81
N PRO A 228 14.22 -18.91 -12.53
CA PRO A 228 14.87 -19.48 -13.71
C PRO A 228 15.24 -18.41 -14.74
N GLY A 229 16.50 -18.40 -15.14
CA GLY A 229 16.99 -17.48 -16.18
C GLY A 229 17.18 -16.01 -15.74
N VAL A 230 17.04 -15.70 -14.46
CA VAL A 230 17.28 -14.36 -13.89
C VAL A 230 18.43 -14.39 -12.90
N ARG A 231 19.41 -13.51 -13.09
CA ARG A 231 20.49 -13.34 -12.14
C ARG A 231 20.03 -12.51 -10.94
N ILE A 232 20.04 -13.12 -9.74
CA ILE A 232 19.62 -12.45 -8.51
C ILE A 232 20.87 -11.93 -7.77
N LEU A 233 20.95 -10.59 -7.61
CA LEU A 233 22.00 -9.91 -6.85
C LEU A 233 21.42 -9.44 -5.51
N ARG A 234 21.94 -9.95 -4.39
CA ARG A 234 21.43 -9.66 -3.06
C ARG A 234 22.33 -8.72 -2.27
N SER A 235 21.75 -7.79 -1.54
CA SER A 235 22.48 -6.97 -0.58
C SER A 235 23.22 -7.83 0.43
N GLY A 236 24.51 -7.50 0.65
CA GLY A 236 25.38 -8.25 1.57
C GLY A 236 25.96 -9.55 1.01
N GLN A 237 25.79 -9.84 -0.30
CA GLN A 237 26.49 -10.92 -0.98
C GLN A 237 28.00 -10.68 -0.91
N ARG A 238 28.76 -11.71 -0.52
CA ARG A 238 30.23 -11.62 -0.39
C ARG A 238 30.98 -12.37 -1.51
N ARG A 239 30.42 -13.50 -1.99
CA ARG A 239 31.06 -14.34 -3.01
C ARG A 239 30.63 -13.92 -4.42
N GLY A 240 31.56 -13.99 -5.38
CA GLY A 240 31.28 -13.68 -6.80
C GLY A 240 30.93 -12.20 -7.08
N VAL A 241 31.40 -11.27 -6.23
CA VAL A 241 31.09 -9.84 -6.33
C VAL A 241 32.26 -9.08 -6.95
N THR A 242 32.16 -8.79 -8.24
CA THR A 242 33.07 -7.86 -8.94
C THR A 242 32.78 -6.40 -8.55
N ARG A 243 33.65 -5.46 -8.95
CA ARG A 243 33.45 -4.01 -8.73
C ARG A 243 32.10 -3.55 -9.28
N GLY A 244 31.77 -3.91 -10.53
CA GLY A 244 30.50 -3.54 -11.17
C GLY A 244 29.29 -4.12 -10.44
N ILE A 245 29.32 -5.39 -10.01
CA ILE A 245 28.25 -6.00 -9.22
C ILE A 245 28.07 -5.27 -7.88
N ARG A 246 29.16 -4.86 -7.23
CA ARG A 246 29.11 -4.09 -5.98
C ARG A 246 28.42 -2.74 -6.17
N GLU A 247 28.67 -2.05 -7.27
CA GLU A 247 28.00 -0.80 -7.63
C GLU A 247 26.51 -1.02 -7.91
N MET A 248 26.15 -2.09 -8.63
CA MET A 248 24.73 -2.46 -8.83
C MET A 248 24.02 -2.73 -7.51
N ILE A 249 24.61 -3.52 -6.62
CA ILE A 249 24.03 -3.82 -5.30
C ILE A 249 23.90 -2.56 -4.45
N ARG A 250 24.89 -1.65 -4.46
CA ARG A 250 24.83 -0.38 -3.73
C ARG A 250 23.67 0.48 -4.19
N ARG A 251 23.36 0.48 -5.49
CA ARG A 251 22.25 1.23 -6.07
C ARG A 251 20.87 0.70 -5.68
N ARG A 252 20.75 -0.48 -5.07
CA ARG A 252 19.48 -1.00 -4.55
C ARG A 252 18.72 0.02 -3.70
N SER A 253 19.42 0.79 -2.88
CA SER A 253 18.80 1.80 -2.03
C SER A 253 18.03 2.88 -2.81
N ALA A 254 18.23 3.01 -4.13
CA ALA A 254 17.50 3.96 -4.97
C ALA A 254 15.98 3.65 -5.08
N ILE A 255 15.53 2.44 -4.72
CA ILE A 255 14.10 2.13 -4.66
C ILE A 255 13.41 2.75 -3.44
N GLU A 256 14.13 2.99 -2.34
CA GLU A 256 13.55 3.51 -1.09
C GLU A 256 12.94 4.92 -1.28
N PRO A 257 13.62 5.90 -1.92
CA PRO A 257 13.00 7.18 -2.27
C PRO A 257 11.80 7.02 -3.22
N THR A 258 11.85 6.07 -4.18
CA THR A 258 10.73 5.80 -5.08
C THR A 258 9.50 5.34 -4.29
N ILE A 259 9.66 4.36 -3.39
CA ILE A 259 8.58 3.90 -2.49
C ILE A 259 8.12 5.05 -1.59
N GLY A 260 9.03 5.87 -1.07
CA GLY A 260 8.72 7.07 -0.29
C GLY A 260 7.79 8.02 -1.05
N HIS A 261 8.15 8.38 -2.30
CA HIS A 261 7.32 9.21 -3.17
C HIS A 261 5.99 8.55 -3.55
N MET A 262 5.97 7.25 -3.81
CA MET A 262 4.71 6.53 -4.04
C MET A 262 3.78 6.62 -2.83
N LYS A 263 4.32 6.58 -1.60
CA LYS A 263 3.55 6.73 -0.35
C LYS A 263 3.06 8.17 -0.15
N THR A 264 3.95 9.14 -0.15
CA THR A 264 3.61 10.54 0.18
C THR A 264 2.80 11.21 -0.93
N ASP A 265 3.31 11.17 -2.16
CA ASP A 265 2.75 11.88 -3.32
C ASP A 265 1.70 11.04 -4.05
N GLY A 266 1.88 9.70 -4.03
CA GLY A 266 1.05 8.72 -4.75
C GLY A 266 -0.05 8.08 -3.91
N LYS A 267 -0.11 8.36 -2.61
CA LYS A 267 -1.11 7.79 -1.67
C LYS A 267 -1.04 6.26 -1.52
N LEU A 268 0.11 5.65 -1.80
CA LEU A 268 0.31 4.22 -1.51
C LEU A 268 0.24 3.93 0.00
N ASP A 269 0.41 4.94 0.85
CA ASP A 269 0.26 4.85 2.30
C ASP A 269 -1.19 4.80 2.79
N ARG A 270 -2.18 4.94 1.89
CA ARG A 270 -3.59 4.98 2.25
C ARG A 270 -4.53 4.51 1.14
N ASN A 271 -4.80 3.22 1.09
CA ASN A 271 -5.69 2.63 0.09
C ASN A 271 -7.17 2.70 0.53
N TRP A 272 -8.02 3.33 -0.28
CA TRP A 272 -9.48 3.42 -0.07
C TRP A 272 -10.28 2.38 -0.85
N LEU A 273 -9.67 1.73 -1.85
CA LEU A 273 -10.36 0.75 -2.68
C LEU A 273 -10.64 -0.53 -1.88
N LYS A 274 -11.74 -1.20 -2.19
CA LYS A 274 -12.22 -2.38 -1.45
C LYS A 274 -11.79 -3.68 -2.13
N GLY A 275 -11.59 -4.70 -1.30
CA GLY A 275 -11.27 -6.06 -1.75
C GLY A 275 -9.86 -6.21 -2.30
N ALA A 276 -9.48 -7.45 -2.62
CA ALA A 276 -8.18 -7.79 -3.17
C ALA A 276 -7.94 -7.14 -4.55
N LEU A 277 -8.99 -7.05 -5.38
CA LEU A 277 -8.92 -6.35 -6.66
C LEU A 277 -8.62 -4.86 -6.46
N GLY A 278 -9.28 -4.22 -5.48
CA GLY A 278 -9.00 -2.83 -5.12
C GLY A 278 -7.56 -2.62 -4.66
N ASP A 279 -6.98 -3.58 -3.94
CA ASP A 279 -5.58 -3.53 -3.52
C ASP A 279 -4.63 -3.62 -4.72
N ALA A 280 -4.90 -4.53 -5.66
CA ALA A 280 -4.11 -4.67 -6.88
C ALA A 280 -4.18 -3.41 -7.76
N LEU A 281 -5.39 -2.91 -8.00
CA LEU A 281 -5.61 -1.69 -8.78
C LEU A 281 -4.89 -0.48 -8.16
N HIS A 282 -4.99 -0.30 -6.85
CA HIS A 282 -4.36 0.83 -6.17
C HIS A 282 -2.83 0.80 -6.28
N ALA A 283 -2.22 -0.39 -6.15
CA ALA A 283 -0.78 -0.54 -6.30
C ALA A 283 -0.29 -0.13 -7.70
N VAL A 284 -0.95 -0.61 -8.75
CA VAL A 284 -0.62 -0.29 -10.15
C VAL A 284 -0.83 1.20 -10.44
N LEU A 285 -1.95 1.80 -9.98
CA LEU A 285 -2.21 3.23 -10.13
C LEU A 285 -1.16 4.10 -9.46
N CYS A 286 -0.69 3.71 -8.27
CA CYS A 286 0.39 4.42 -7.59
C CYS A 286 1.71 4.33 -8.38
N GLY A 287 2.00 3.19 -9.03
CA GLY A 287 3.15 2.99 -9.90
C GLY A 287 3.09 3.87 -11.15
N ALA A 288 1.96 3.84 -11.87
CA ALA A 288 1.74 4.68 -13.05
C ALA A 288 1.81 6.17 -12.70
N GLY A 289 1.17 6.59 -11.61
CA GLY A 289 1.23 7.96 -11.10
C GLY A 289 2.64 8.39 -10.70
N HIS A 290 3.49 7.48 -10.19
CA HIS A 290 4.90 7.77 -9.95
C HIS A 290 5.64 8.03 -11.27
N ASN A 291 5.45 7.19 -12.27
CA ASN A 291 6.09 7.34 -13.58
C ASN A 291 5.71 8.67 -14.24
N ILE A 292 4.42 9.02 -14.23
CA ILE A 292 3.96 10.32 -14.77
C ILE A 292 4.64 11.48 -14.06
N ARG A 293 4.70 11.48 -12.73
CA ARG A 293 5.40 12.53 -11.96
C ARG A 293 6.89 12.58 -12.28
N LEU A 294 7.52 11.43 -12.48
CA LEU A 294 8.94 11.37 -12.86
C LEU A 294 9.17 11.96 -14.26
N LEU A 295 8.31 11.64 -15.23
CA LEU A 295 8.33 12.21 -16.57
C LEU A 295 8.18 13.73 -16.53
N LEU A 296 7.16 14.23 -15.84
CA LEU A 296 6.91 15.68 -15.72
C LEU A 296 8.08 16.41 -15.06
N ARG A 297 8.68 15.88 -14.01
CA ARG A 297 9.88 16.46 -13.38
C ARG A 297 11.06 16.52 -14.34
N ARG A 298 11.27 15.48 -15.17
CA ARG A 298 12.34 15.45 -16.16
C ARG A 298 12.10 16.41 -17.31
N LEU A 299 10.86 16.53 -17.80
CA LEU A 299 10.46 17.51 -18.81
C LEU A 299 10.67 18.94 -18.32
N GLN A 300 10.24 19.25 -17.11
CA GLN A 300 10.45 20.57 -16.49
C GLN A 300 11.96 20.90 -16.40
N ARG A 301 12.80 19.94 -16.01
CA ARG A 301 14.26 20.16 -15.97
C ARG A 301 14.85 20.41 -17.35
N ARG A 302 14.39 19.70 -18.39
CA ARG A 302 14.80 19.92 -19.77
C ARG A 302 14.40 21.33 -20.25
N LEU A 303 13.13 21.71 -20.02
CA LEU A 303 12.62 23.01 -20.37
C LEU A 303 13.38 24.15 -19.68
N ARG A 304 13.61 24.04 -18.37
CA ARG A 304 14.41 25.06 -17.62
C ARG A 304 15.82 25.20 -18.19
N ARG A 305 16.49 24.09 -18.54
CA ARG A 305 17.83 24.14 -19.16
C ARG A 305 17.77 24.82 -20.51
N PHE A 306 16.79 24.51 -21.34
CA PHE A 306 16.59 25.13 -22.63
C PHE A 306 16.35 26.64 -22.52
N CYS A 307 15.44 27.06 -21.65
CA CYS A 307 15.19 28.50 -21.39
C CYS A 307 16.46 29.21 -20.86
N ALA A 308 17.23 28.56 -19.99
CA ALA A 308 18.47 29.13 -19.48
C ALA A 308 19.54 29.32 -20.59
N VAL A 309 19.62 28.40 -21.55
CA VAL A 309 20.54 28.51 -22.72
C VAL A 309 20.08 29.68 -23.58
N ILE A 310 18.79 29.77 -23.93
CA ILE A 310 18.26 30.89 -24.75
C ILE A 310 18.53 32.21 -24.05
N LEU A 311 18.23 32.33 -22.76
CA LEU A 311 18.46 33.57 -22.02
C LEU A 311 19.94 33.99 -22.02
N ARG A 312 20.85 33.03 -21.81
CA ARG A 312 22.31 33.31 -21.90
C ARG A 312 22.72 33.78 -23.29
N SER A 313 22.20 33.17 -24.37
CA SER A 313 22.47 33.57 -25.74
C SER A 313 21.96 34.98 -26.02
N ILE A 314 20.75 35.33 -25.55
CA ILE A 314 20.19 36.67 -25.69
C ILE A 314 21.04 37.69 -24.94
N LEU A 315 21.42 37.41 -23.71
CA LEU A 315 22.26 38.30 -22.89
C LEU A 315 23.62 38.51 -23.52
N ALA A 316 24.27 37.45 -24.04
CA ALA A 316 25.53 37.55 -24.75
C ALA A 316 25.41 38.40 -26.01
N PHE A 317 24.33 38.25 -26.77
CA PHE A 317 24.06 39.06 -27.96
C PHE A 317 23.81 40.53 -27.62
N VAL A 318 23.05 40.84 -26.56
CA VAL A 318 22.85 42.21 -26.07
C VAL A 318 24.19 42.84 -25.62
N GLN A 319 25.04 42.11 -24.91
CA GLN A 319 26.38 42.61 -24.52
C GLN A 319 27.31 42.87 -25.73
N LEU A 320 27.15 42.13 -26.81
CA LEU A 320 27.92 42.33 -28.03
C LEU A 320 27.49 43.60 -28.79
N ILE A 321 26.19 43.92 -28.74
CA ILE A 321 25.60 45.09 -29.45
C ILE A 321 25.70 46.38 -28.63
N LEU A 322 25.67 46.26 -27.26
CA LEU A 322 25.70 47.40 -26.34
C LEU A 322 26.92 47.28 -25.37
N PRO A 323 28.15 47.41 -25.87
CA PRO A 323 29.35 47.23 -25.05
C PRO A 323 29.52 48.28 -23.96
N ASP A 324 28.83 49.48 -24.02
CA ASP A 324 29.09 50.62 -23.11
C ASP A 324 28.08 50.84 -21.99
N TRP A 325 27.23 49.87 -21.69
CA TRP A 325 26.21 50.01 -20.59
C TRP A 325 26.75 49.66 -19.19
N SER A 326 28.03 49.27 -19.07
CA SER A 326 28.65 48.98 -17.76
C SER A 326 29.17 50.26 -17.01
N GLY A 327 29.01 51.44 -17.60
CA GLY A 327 29.50 52.70 -17.05
C GLY A 327 28.45 53.59 -16.37
N MET A 328 27.16 53.19 -16.27
CA MET A 328 26.08 54.00 -15.70
C MET A 328 25.35 53.32 -14.55
N ALA A 329 26.08 52.82 -13.58
CA ALA A 329 25.53 52.51 -12.26
C ALA A 329 26.49 53.04 -11.22
N LEU A 330 26.27 54.26 -10.83
CA LEU A 330 26.65 54.86 -9.55
C LEU A 330 25.46 54.82 -8.63
#